data_9dbc7db443d259ef81079508f2dcc4f7
#
_entry.id   9dbc7db443d259ef81079508f2dcc4f7
#
_cell.length_a   1.000
_cell.length_b   1.000
_cell.length_c   1.000
_cell.angle_alpha   90.00
_cell.angle_beta   90.00
_cell.angle_gamma   90.00
#
_symmetry.space_group_name_H-M   'P 1'
#
loop_
_entity.id
_entity.type
_entity.pdbx_description
1 polymer ?
#
loop_
_entity_poly.entity_id
_entity_poly.type
_entity_poly.pdbx_seq_one_letter_code
_entity_poly.pdbx_strand_id
1 'polypeptide(L)'
;MRVLSCVALAVTVACGPGGGRFGHFEGKIKTEWIEANRKMQLLEDFGYVDAKGVEWPAPKGSIIDGASIPQVLWSVVGSPYTGEYRNASVVHDVACVKRDRPWQDVHRMFYEASRAGGVGEQKAKLMYAAVYHFGPKWSPGGASMFFMRTMPVEQEFAQLKTYVETGDRSLEEIEKFSPTR
;
A
#
# COMPACT_ATOMS: atom_id res chain seq x y z
N MET A 1 14.70 -9.59 61.92
CA MET A 1 15.16 -9.32 60.56
C MET A 1 14.19 -10.02 59.60
N ARG A 2 13.34 -9.24 58.95
CA ARG A 2 12.42 -9.75 57.93
C ARG A 2 13.00 -9.42 56.54
N VAL A 3 13.31 -10.47 55.79
CA VAL A 3 13.82 -10.35 54.42
C VAL A 3 12.60 -10.19 53.51
N LEU A 4 12.42 -9.01 52.91
CA LEU A 4 11.44 -8.80 51.84
C LEU A 4 12.01 -9.38 50.51
N SER A 5 11.36 -10.43 50.03
CA SER A 5 11.64 -11.01 48.71
C SER A 5 10.88 -10.20 47.67
N CYS A 6 11.59 -9.41 46.86
CA CYS A 6 11.02 -8.77 45.66
C CYS A 6 10.85 -9.83 44.59
N VAL A 7 9.60 -10.20 44.31
CA VAL A 7 9.23 -10.99 43.12
C VAL A 7 9.15 -10.02 41.95
N ALA A 8 10.12 -10.07 41.04
CA ALA A 8 10.08 -9.37 39.79
C ALA A 8 9.08 -10.09 38.85
N LEU A 9 7.98 -9.43 38.56
CA LEU A 9 7.01 -9.89 37.57
C LEU A 9 7.61 -9.64 36.17
N ALA A 10 8.12 -10.69 35.56
CA ALA A 10 8.53 -10.64 34.17
C ALA A 10 7.27 -10.55 33.29
N VAL A 11 7.02 -9.38 32.73
CA VAL A 11 6.00 -9.22 31.68
C VAL A 11 6.56 -9.88 30.42
N THR A 12 6.17 -11.12 30.18
CA THR A 12 6.36 -11.77 28.88
C THR A 12 5.40 -11.11 27.87
N VAL A 13 5.94 -10.22 27.05
CA VAL A 13 5.27 -9.80 25.82
C VAL A 13 5.16 -11.05 24.97
N ALA A 14 3.97 -11.63 24.89
CA ALA A 14 3.66 -12.70 23.96
C ALA A 14 3.78 -12.14 22.55
N CYS A 15 4.87 -12.50 21.87
CA CYS A 15 4.99 -12.31 20.43
C CYS A 15 3.93 -13.21 19.78
N GLY A 16 2.84 -12.61 19.27
CA GLY A 16 1.79 -13.33 18.57
C GLY A 16 2.36 -14.03 17.32
N PRO A 17 1.76 -15.12 16.87
CA PRO A 17 2.30 -15.92 15.78
C PRO A 17 2.28 -15.13 14.46
N GLY A 18 3.48 -14.85 13.91
CA GLY A 18 3.68 -14.75 12.47
C GLY A 18 3.64 -13.37 11.81
N GLY A 19 3.78 -12.27 12.52
CA GLY A 19 3.94 -10.95 11.88
C GLY A 19 5.38 -10.74 11.39
N GLY A 20 5.64 -10.83 10.09
CA GLY A 20 6.91 -10.41 9.49
C GLY A 20 7.15 -8.90 9.73
N ARG A 21 8.38 -8.43 9.47
CA ARG A 21 8.78 -7.00 9.62
C ARG A 21 7.77 -6.00 9.01
N PHE A 22 6.99 -6.43 8.02
CA PHE A 22 6.02 -5.62 7.28
C PHE A 22 4.58 -6.10 7.45
N GLY A 23 4.27 -6.94 8.47
CA GLY A 23 2.94 -7.49 8.64
C GLY A 23 2.70 -8.76 7.80
N HIS A 24 1.42 -9.12 7.60
CA HIS A 24 1.03 -10.33 6.88
C HIS A 24 -0.35 -10.20 6.24
N PHE A 25 -0.62 -11.07 5.26
CA PHE A 25 -1.95 -11.17 4.64
C PHE A 25 -2.78 -12.25 5.31
N GLU A 26 -4.09 -12.03 5.35
CA GLU A 26 -5.10 -12.97 5.84
C GLU A 26 -6.03 -13.39 4.71
N GLY A 27 -6.34 -14.68 4.65
CA GLY A 27 -7.17 -15.26 3.59
C GLY A 27 -6.41 -15.54 2.29
N LYS A 28 -7.18 -15.84 1.25
CA LYS A 28 -6.66 -16.07 -0.11
C LYS A 28 -7.48 -15.26 -1.10
N ILE A 29 -6.82 -14.67 -2.08
CA ILE A 29 -7.52 -13.96 -3.16
C ILE A 29 -8.22 -14.99 -4.04
N LYS A 30 -9.56 -14.94 -4.03
CA LYS A 30 -10.42 -15.60 -5.01
C LYS A 30 -11.31 -14.54 -5.63
N THR A 31 -11.30 -14.45 -6.95
CA THR A 31 -12.02 -13.42 -7.68
C THR A 31 -12.75 -14.00 -8.87
N GLU A 32 -13.82 -13.33 -9.28
CA GLU A 32 -14.46 -13.54 -10.57
C GLU A 32 -14.49 -12.24 -11.36
N TRP A 33 -14.46 -12.35 -12.70
CA TRP A 33 -14.59 -11.21 -13.58
C TRP A 33 -16.03 -10.72 -13.61
N ILE A 34 -16.21 -9.41 -13.42
CA ILE A 34 -17.51 -8.76 -13.59
C ILE A 34 -17.48 -8.04 -14.93
N GLU A 35 -18.12 -8.65 -15.96
CA GLU A 35 -18.30 -8.11 -17.29
C GLU A 35 -17.05 -7.50 -17.99
N ALA A 36 -17.23 -6.87 -19.17
CA ALA A 36 -16.16 -6.44 -20.07
C ALA A 36 -15.19 -5.38 -19.55
N ASN A 37 -15.32 -4.89 -18.31
CA ASN A 37 -14.64 -3.69 -17.82
C ASN A 37 -13.39 -3.93 -16.97
N ARG A 38 -12.73 -5.08 -17.07
CA ARG A 38 -11.52 -5.43 -16.30
C ARG A 38 -11.68 -5.32 -14.77
N LYS A 39 -12.92 -5.36 -14.27
CA LYS A 39 -13.22 -5.40 -12.85
C LYS A 39 -13.34 -6.83 -12.38
N MET A 40 -12.86 -7.07 -11.18
CA MET A 40 -13.00 -8.35 -10.50
C MET A 40 -13.72 -8.13 -9.18
N GLN A 41 -14.50 -9.12 -8.76
CA GLN A 41 -15.14 -9.13 -7.44
C GLN A 41 -14.49 -10.18 -6.55
N LEU A 42 -14.22 -9.84 -5.30
CA LEU A 42 -13.75 -10.80 -4.30
C LEU A 42 -14.87 -11.78 -3.93
N LEU A 43 -14.57 -13.07 -3.97
CA LEU A 43 -15.49 -14.15 -3.61
C LEU A 43 -15.40 -14.54 -2.13
N GLU A 44 -14.33 -14.18 -1.45
CA GLU A 44 -14.07 -14.45 -0.04
C GLU A 44 -13.45 -13.22 0.62
N ASP A 45 -13.52 -13.15 1.95
CA ASP A 45 -12.84 -12.13 2.72
C ASP A 45 -11.33 -12.27 2.55
N PHE A 46 -10.67 -11.15 2.40
CA PHE A 46 -9.23 -11.02 2.31
C PHE A 46 -8.79 -9.79 3.10
N GLY A 47 -7.56 -9.77 3.57
CA GLY A 47 -7.06 -8.65 4.35
C GLY A 47 -5.55 -8.62 4.47
N TYR A 48 -5.08 -7.52 5.04
CA TYR A 48 -3.71 -7.31 5.43
C TYR A 48 -3.69 -6.73 6.84
N VAL A 49 -2.80 -7.25 7.68
CA VAL A 49 -2.50 -6.70 9.01
C VAL A 49 -1.09 -6.17 8.97
N ASP A 50 -0.92 -4.87 9.25
CA ASP A 50 0.41 -4.25 9.23
C ASP A 50 1.25 -4.65 10.45
N ALA A 51 2.52 -4.21 10.46
CA ALA A 51 3.44 -4.52 11.56
C ALA A 51 3.02 -3.91 12.91
N LYS A 52 2.09 -2.95 12.93
CA LYS A 52 1.53 -2.32 14.12
C LYS A 52 0.24 -2.99 14.59
N GLY A 53 -0.23 -4.02 13.87
CA GLY A 53 -1.48 -4.71 14.14
C GLY A 53 -2.73 -3.98 13.61
N VAL A 54 -2.57 -3.02 12.71
CA VAL A 54 -3.70 -2.34 12.07
C VAL A 54 -4.24 -3.19 10.94
N GLU A 55 -5.53 -3.51 11.00
CA GLU A 55 -6.24 -4.31 10.00
C GLU A 55 -6.66 -3.45 8.80
N TRP A 56 -6.46 -3.99 7.60
CA TRP A 56 -6.85 -3.43 6.32
C TRP A 56 -7.73 -4.44 5.58
N PRO A 57 -9.04 -4.47 5.87
CA PRO A 57 -9.93 -5.48 5.35
C PRO A 57 -10.37 -5.21 3.91
N ALA A 58 -10.36 -6.26 3.11
CA ALA A 58 -10.96 -6.33 1.78
C ALA A 58 -12.06 -7.42 1.80
N PRO A 59 -13.30 -7.07 2.20
CA PRO A 59 -14.36 -8.05 2.40
C PRO A 59 -14.85 -8.65 1.07
N LYS A 60 -15.43 -9.83 1.15
CA LYS A 60 -16.18 -10.47 0.06
C LYS A 60 -17.13 -9.46 -0.61
N GLY A 61 -17.21 -9.50 -1.92
CA GLY A 61 -18.02 -8.57 -2.70
C GLY A 61 -17.30 -7.26 -3.07
N SER A 62 -16.11 -6.98 -2.51
CA SER A 62 -15.31 -5.82 -2.91
C SER A 62 -14.95 -5.91 -4.39
N ILE A 63 -15.07 -4.79 -5.09
CA ILE A 63 -14.69 -4.66 -6.49
C ILE A 63 -13.29 -4.08 -6.58
N ILE A 64 -12.44 -4.74 -7.36
CA ILE A 64 -11.06 -4.34 -7.62
C ILE A 64 -10.88 -4.15 -9.12
N ASP A 65 -10.24 -3.08 -9.52
CA ASP A 65 -10.03 -2.73 -10.93
C ASP A 65 -8.58 -2.35 -11.27
N GLY A 66 -7.69 -2.32 -10.26
CA GLY A 66 -6.30 -1.94 -10.43
C GLY A 66 -6.11 -0.47 -10.79
N ALA A 67 -7.15 0.36 -10.69
CA ALA A 67 -7.14 1.76 -11.09
C ALA A 67 -6.33 2.66 -10.14
N SER A 68 -5.92 2.15 -8.98
CA SER A 68 -5.14 2.91 -8.01
C SER A 68 -3.75 3.29 -8.50
N ILE A 69 -3.21 2.55 -9.49
CA ILE A 69 -1.98 2.90 -10.20
C ILE A 69 -2.37 3.42 -11.59
N PRO A 70 -2.03 4.67 -11.95
CA PRO A 70 -2.30 5.20 -13.27
C PRO A 70 -1.78 4.27 -14.38
N GLN A 71 -2.63 3.96 -15.37
CA GLN A 71 -2.33 2.96 -16.40
C GLN A 71 -1.04 3.27 -17.19
N VAL A 72 -0.75 4.54 -17.39
CA VAL A 72 0.50 4.99 -18.04
C VAL A 72 1.76 4.49 -17.33
N LEU A 73 1.67 4.20 -16.03
CA LEU A 73 2.79 3.72 -15.22
C LEU A 73 2.94 2.18 -15.23
N TRP A 74 1.97 1.45 -15.76
CA TRP A 74 2.01 -0.03 -15.75
C TRP A 74 3.18 -0.61 -16.56
N SER A 75 3.66 0.09 -17.57
CA SER A 75 4.84 -0.33 -18.33
C SER A 75 6.12 -0.39 -17.47
N VAL A 76 6.14 0.36 -16.35
CA VAL A 76 7.31 0.46 -15.46
C VAL A 76 7.10 -0.34 -14.17
N VAL A 77 5.94 -0.19 -13.53
CA VAL A 77 5.66 -0.84 -12.25
C VAL A 77 5.07 -2.24 -12.42
N GLY A 78 4.48 -2.53 -13.58
CA GLY A 78 3.81 -3.78 -13.90
C GLY A 78 2.28 -3.68 -13.76
N SER A 79 1.57 -4.71 -14.26
CA SER A 79 0.11 -4.80 -14.14
C SER A 79 -0.29 -5.13 -12.70
N PRO A 80 -1.31 -4.47 -12.11
CA PRO A 80 -1.73 -4.68 -10.72
C PRO A 80 -2.28 -6.09 -10.43
N TYR A 81 -2.55 -6.87 -11.47
CA TYR A 81 -3.11 -8.23 -11.34
C TYR A 81 -2.07 -9.35 -11.33
N THR A 82 -0.79 -9.04 -11.48
CA THR A 82 0.28 -10.03 -11.60
C THR A 82 1.43 -9.72 -10.65
N GLY A 83 2.20 -10.76 -10.29
CA GLY A 83 3.42 -10.61 -9.49
C GLY A 83 3.18 -10.53 -7.98
N GLU A 84 4.26 -10.24 -7.27
CA GLU A 84 4.36 -10.28 -5.81
C GLU A 84 3.49 -9.23 -5.10
N TYR A 85 3.18 -8.12 -5.77
CA TYR A 85 2.38 -7.03 -5.19
C TYR A 85 0.87 -7.15 -5.42
N ARG A 86 0.40 -8.23 -6.09
CA ARG A 86 -1.04 -8.43 -6.35
C ARG A 86 -1.89 -8.38 -5.08
N ASN A 87 -1.41 -9.00 -4.00
CA ASN A 87 -2.09 -8.99 -2.71
C ASN A 87 -2.22 -7.57 -2.15
N ALA A 88 -1.14 -6.80 -2.22
CA ALA A 88 -1.14 -5.40 -1.79
C ALA A 88 -2.08 -4.53 -2.65
N SER A 89 -2.13 -4.75 -3.97
CA SER A 89 -3.03 -4.02 -4.87
C SER A 89 -4.50 -4.21 -4.51
N VAL A 90 -4.91 -5.44 -4.17
CA VAL A 90 -6.30 -5.73 -3.77
C VAL A 90 -6.71 -4.92 -2.54
N VAL A 91 -5.89 -4.94 -1.49
CA VAL A 91 -6.19 -4.20 -0.26
C VAL A 91 -6.16 -2.68 -0.51
N HIS A 92 -5.21 -2.21 -1.31
CA HIS A 92 -5.08 -0.81 -1.66
C HIS A 92 -6.28 -0.29 -2.46
N ASP A 93 -6.75 -1.03 -3.47
CA ASP A 93 -7.94 -0.66 -4.26
C ASP A 93 -9.17 -0.52 -3.35
N VAL A 94 -9.40 -1.49 -2.46
CA VAL A 94 -10.52 -1.44 -1.51
C VAL A 94 -10.40 -0.22 -0.58
N ALA A 95 -9.22 0.04 -0.04
CA ALA A 95 -9.00 1.19 0.84
C ALA A 95 -9.18 2.54 0.10
N CYS A 96 -8.75 2.63 -1.16
CA CYS A 96 -8.97 3.81 -2.02
C CYS A 96 -10.45 4.07 -2.35
N VAL A 97 -11.28 3.03 -2.37
CA VAL A 97 -12.73 3.15 -2.54
C VAL A 97 -13.41 3.55 -1.23
N LYS A 98 -13.04 2.92 -0.11
CA LYS A 98 -13.61 3.19 1.22
C LYS A 98 -13.34 4.60 1.73
N ARG A 99 -12.11 5.10 1.59
CA ARG A 99 -11.66 6.44 2.02
C ARG A 99 -11.93 6.76 3.48
N ASP A 100 -11.94 5.75 4.32
CA ASP A 100 -12.17 5.85 5.76
C ASP A 100 -10.90 6.22 6.55
N ARG A 101 -9.77 6.30 5.85
CA ARG A 101 -8.44 6.69 6.38
C ARG A 101 -7.80 7.77 5.50
N PRO A 102 -6.82 8.51 6.01
CA PRO A 102 -6.03 9.43 5.19
C PRO A 102 -5.40 8.72 4.00
N TRP A 103 -5.44 9.34 2.82
CA TRP A 103 -4.87 8.75 1.61
C TRP A 103 -3.37 8.47 1.74
N GLN A 104 -2.66 9.27 2.54
CA GLN A 104 -1.24 9.06 2.84
C GLN A 104 -1.01 7.71 3.52
N ASP A 105 -1.85 7.38 4.52
CA ASP A 105 -1.76 6.11 5.24
C ASP A 105 -2.11 4.94 4.32
N VAL A 106 -3.11 5.10 3.44
CA VAL A 106 -3.50 4.08 2.45
C VAL A 106 -2.36 3.82 1.46
N HIS A 107 -1.70 4.86 0.96
CA HIS A 107 -0.57 4.68 0.05
C HIS A 107 0.67 4.11 0.76
N ARG A 108 0.92 4.50 2.02
CA ARG A 108 2.00 3.93 2.83
C ARG A 108 1.75 2.45 3.14
N MET A 109 0.50 2.09 3.47
CA MET A 109 0.10 0.68 3.61
C MET A 109 0.40 -0.12 2.35
N PHE A 110 0.17 0.42 1.14
CA PHE A 110 0.51 -0.27 -0.10
C PHE A 110 2.00 -0.61 -0.21
N TYR A 111 2.89 0.30 0.22
CA TYR A 111 4.32 0.00 0.30
C TYR A 111 4.59 -1.16 1.26
N GLU A 112 4.09 -1.08 2.49
CA GLU A 112 4.32 -2.09 3.53
C GLU A 112 3.75 -3.45 3.12
N ALA A 113 2.52 -3.48 2.59
CA ALA A 113 1.90 -4.69 2.07
C ALA A 113 2.65 -5.27 0.87
N SER A 114 3.21 -4.44 -0.03
CA SER A 114 4.05 -4.90 -1.13
C SER A 114 5.33 -5.56 -0.60
N ARG A 115 5.96 -4.98 0.44
CA ARG A 115 7.11 -5.58 1.11
C ARG A 115 6.75 -6.91 1.79
N ALA A 116 5.59 -6.98 2.46
CA ALA A 116 5.07 -8.21 3.04
C ALA A 116 4.82 -9.30 1.98
N GLY A 117 4.43 -8.90 0.76
CA GLY A 117 4.25 -9.80 -0.39
C GLY A 117 5.54 -10.27 -1.07
N GLY A 118 6.71 -9.79 -0.63
CA GLY A 118 8.01 -10.20 -1.18
C GLY A 118 8.61 -9.23 -2.20
N VAL A 119 7.94 -8.11 -2.52
CA VAL A 119 8.49 -7.12 -3.46
C VAL A 119 9.79 -6.54 -2.91
N GLY A 120 10.84 -6.55 -3.73
CA GLY A 120 12.13 -5.93 -3.39
C GLY A 120 12.00 -4.45 -3.05
N GLU A 121 12.83 -3.94 -2.15
CA GLU A 121 12.70 -2.60 -1.57
C GLU A 121 12.66 -1.49 -2.63
N GLN A 122 13.59 -1.50 -3.56
CA GLN A 122 13.68 -0.46 -4.59
C GLN A 122 12.43 -0.41 -5.47
N LYS A 123 11.89 -1.59 -5.86
CA LYS A 123 10.65 -1.68 -6.62
C LYS A 123 9.45 -1.21 -5.79
N ALA A 124 9.38 -1.58 -4.52
CA ALA A 124 8.31 -1.14 -3.63
C ALA A 124 8.34 0.38 -3.41
N LYS A 125 9.52 0.99 -3.26
CA LYS A 125 9.70 2.46 -3.20
C LYS A 125 9.22 3.14 -4.47
N LEU A 126 9.53 2.59 -5.65
CA LEU A 126 9.06 3.14 -6.92
C LEU A 126 7.54 3.04 -7.08
N MET A 127 6.95 1.91 -6.69
CA MET A 127 5.50 1.71 -6.70
C MET A 127 4.79 2.65 -5.71
N TYR A 128 5.37 2.82 -4.51
CA TYR A 128 4.89 3.80 -3.53
C TYR A 128 4.94 5.22 -4.09
N ALA A 129 6.05 5.63 -4.68
CA ALA A 129 6.20 6.92 -5.32
C ALA A 129 5.11 7.14 -6.38
N ALA A 130 4.82 6.12 -7.20
CA ALA A 130 3.78 6.19 -8.22
C ALA A 130 2.38 6.43 -7.62
N VAL A 131 1.96 5.65 -6.61
CA VAL A 131 0.65 5.85 -6.00
C VAL A 131 0.58 7.12 -5.16
N TYR A 132 1.66 7.51 -4.47
CA TYR A 132 1.69 8.71 -3.64
C TYR A 132 1.55 9.99 -4.47
N HIS A 133 2.26 10.11 -5.59
CA HIS A 133 2.24 11.29 -6.43
C HIS A 133 1.11 11.31 -7.45
N PHE A 134 0.72 10.15 -7.98
CA PHE A 134 -0.21 10.06 -9.11
C PHE A 134 -1.52 9.31 -8.78
N GLY A 135 -1.59 8.62 -7.65
CA GLY A 135 -2.78 7.91 -7.20
C GLY A 135 -3.90 8.83 -6.71
N PRO A 136 -5.05 8.25 -6.36
CA PRO A 136 -6.20 9.01 -5.88
C PRO A 136 -5.90 9.66 -4.51
N LYS A 137 -6.36 10.90 -4.35
CA LYS A 137 -6.23 11.67 -3.10
C LYS A 137 -7.60 12.20 -2.69
N TRP A 138 -7.83 12.29 -1.39
CA TRP A 138 -9.10 12.77 -0.82
C TRP A 138 -8.88 13.57 0.45
N SER A 139 -9.84 14.48 0.74
CA SER A 139 -9.90 15.24 1.99
C SER A 139 -10.44 14.39 3.14
N PRO A 140 -10.26 14.79 4.40
CA PRO A 140 -11.04 14.27 5.51
C PRO A 140 -12.54 14.36 5.17
N GLY A 141 -13.25 13.22 5.17
CA GLY A 141 -14.62 13.14 4.67
C GLY A 141 -14.78 12.56 3.26
N GLY A 142 -13.67 12.16 2.62
CA GLY A 142 -13.68 11.32 1.42
C GLY A 142 -13.86 12.03 0.08
N ALA A 143 -14.02 13.36 0.04
CA ALA A 143 -14.13 14.10 -1.22
C ALA A 143 -12.83 14.03 -2.02
N SER A 144 -12.92 13.69 -3.32
CA SER A 144 -11.75 13.62 -4.20
C SER A 144 -11.03 14.95 -4.30
N MET A 145 -9.71 14.91 -4.24
CA MET A 145 -8.84 16.07 -4.44
C MET A 145 -8.17 15.98 -5.80
N PHE A 146 -8.23 17.07 -6.56
CA PHE A 146 -7.56 17.20 -7.85
C PHE A 146 -6.42 18.21 -7.73
N PHE A 147 -5.25 17.82 -8.19
CA PHE A 147 -4.08 18.70 -8.23
C PHE A 147 -3.75 19.04 -9.68
N MET A 148 -3.62 20.34 -9.95
CA MET A 148 -3.19 20.81 -11.25
C MET A 148 -1.70 20.45 -11.43
N ARG A 149 -1.39 19.73 -12.51
CA ARG A 149 -0.02 19.39 -12.87
C ARG A 149 0.57 20.46 -13.77
N THR A 150 1.84 20.72 -13.59
CA THR A 150 2.57 21.72 -14.38
C THR A 150 3.30 21.14 -15.59
N MET A 151 3.34 19.80 -15.68
CA MET A 151 3.95 19.05 -16.78
C MET A 151 3.19 17.74 -17.06
N PRO A 152 3.41 17.08 -18.20
CA PRO A 152 2.86 15.76 -18.49
C PRO A 152 3.25 14.72 -17.45
N VAL A 153 2.31 13.81 -17.14
CA VAL A 153 2.50 12.75 -16.11
C VAL A 153 3.73 11.90 -16.40
N GLU A 154 3.98 11.59 -17.65
CA GLU A 154 5.11 10.76 -18.09
C GLU A 154 6.45 11.43 -17.78
N GLN A 155 6.54 12.73 -17.99
CA GLN A 155 7.78 13.50 -17.70
C GLN A 155 8.00 13.63 -16.20
N GLU A 156 6.96 13.95 -15.45
CA GLU A 156 7.02 14.03 -13.99
C GLU A 156 7.41 12.68 -13.37
N PHE A 157 6.82 11.59 -13.89
CA PHE A 157 7.16 10.25 -13.43
C PHE A 157 8.59 9.84 -13.80
N ALA A 158 9.09 10.21 -14.98
CA ALA A 158 10.47 9.92 -15.35
C ALA A 158 11.48 10.58 -14.40
N GLN A 159 11.23 11.85 -13.99
CA GLN A 159 12.05 12.52 -12.98
C GLN A 159 11.95 11.83 -11.62
N LEU A 160 10.74 11.51 -11.16
CA LEU A 160 10.51 10.81 -9.91
C LEU A 160 11.19 9.42 -9.90
N LYS A 161 11.07 8.66 -10.99
CA LYS A 161 11.73 7.38 -11.16
C LYS A 161 13.24 7.50 -11.00
N THR A 162 13.85 8.45 -11.74
CA THR A 162 15.29 8.72 -11.62
C THR A 162 15.67 9.09 -10.19
N TYR A 163 14.90 9.95 -9.54
CA TYR A 163 15.13 10.36 -8.16
C TYR A 163 15.13 9.18 -7.18
N VAL A 164 14.16 8.25 -7.33
CA VAL A 164 14.06 7.05 -6.49
C VAL A 164 15.18 6.05 -6.79
N GLU A 165 15.55 5.86 -8.07
CA GLU A 165 16.51 4.83 -8.48
C GLU A 165 17.98 5.25 -8.27
N THR A 166 18.30 6.53 -8.28
CA THR A 166 19.70 7.03 -8.16
C THR A 166 20.16 7.24 -6.72
N GLY A 167 19.31 7.00 -5.72
CA GLY A 167 19.68 7.14 -4.32
C GLY A 167 18.93 6.20 -3.40
N ASP A 168 19.48 5.97 -2.21
CA ASP A 168 18.75 5.28 -1.14
C ASP A 168 17.80 6.26 -0.44
N ARG A 169 16.66 6.54 -1.09
CA ARG A 169 15.67 7.50 -0.61
C ARG A 169 14.79 6.88 0.46
N SER A 170 14.55 7.62 1.54
CA SER A 170 13.50 7.28 2.50
C SER A 170 12.10 7.54 1.91
N LEU A 171 11.05 7.00 2.54
CA LEU A 171 9.68 7.28 2.07
C LEU A 171 9.35 8.76 2.23
N GLU A 172 9.81 9.40 3.32
CA GLU A 172 9.62 10.83 3.60
C GLU A 172 10.30 11.74 2.56
N GLU A 173 11.45 11.34 2.02
CA GLU A 173 12.11 12.05 0.92
C GLU A 173 11.32 11.89 -0.38
N ILE A 174 10.80 10.70 -0.66
CA ILE A 174 9.94 10.43 -1.81
C ILE A 174 8.67 11.26 -1.75
N GLU A 175 8.03 11.37 -0.59
CA GLU A 175 6.82 12.18 -0.38
C GLU A 175 7.04 13.67 -0.68
N LYS A 176 8.25 14.18 -0.38
CA LYS A 176 8.65 15.59 -0.59
C LYS A 176 9.16 15.90 -1.98
N PHE A 177 9.27 14.88 -2.85
CA PHE A 177 9.75 15.09 -4.21
C PHE A 177 8.92 16.16 -4.92
N SER A 178 9.60 17.07 -5.62
CA SER A 178 9.00 18.08 -6.47
C SER A 178 9.72 18.06 -7.83
N PRO A 179 8.98 17.96 -8.95
CA PRO A 179 9.60 17.94 -10.27
C PRO A 179 10.25 19.30 -10.60
N THR A 180 11.37 19.25 -11.29
CA THR A 180 12.03 20.45 -11.83
C THR A 180 11.44 20.78 -13.21
N ARG A 181 11.26 22.08 -13.49
CA ARG A 181 10.76 22.59 -14.78
C ARG A 181 11.86 22.58 -15.82
#